data_68f15b7bede9d522fa841c0cb8ecb4a6
#
_entry.id   68f15b7bede9d522fa841c0cb8ecb4a6
#
_cell.length_a   1.000
_cell.length_b   1.000
_cell.length_c   1.000
_cell.angle_alpha   90.00
_cell.angle_beta   90.00
_cell.angle_gamma   90.00
#
_symmetry.space_group_name_H-M   'P 1'
#
loop_
_entity.id
_entity.type
_entity.pdbx_description
1 polymer ?
#
loop_
_entity_poly.entity_id
_entity_poly.type
_entity_poly.pdbx_seq_one_letter_code
_entity_poly.pdbx_strand_id
1 'polypeptide(L)'
;MIKRLALALPALVLACASALAQTAAAPAATNPRDEARAGTLKSVRGNVRVLGLDDSSRPASPGDGLAPIDRLVTGPDSGASVVLRDGTRIVVGPSSRLDLKEFHFDSTTQDGGILVSLLRGSLRMVTGLIGKTNPDAVRVETPTAVIGIRGTDFIVQADPQP
;
A
#
# COMPACT_ATOMS: atom_id res chain seq x y z
N MET A 1 -79.88 -7.71 51.00
CA MET A 1 -78.62 -7.18 51.54
C MET A 1 -77.49 -7.96 50.94
N ILE A 2 -76.97 -7.46 49.83
CA ILE A 2 -75.91 -8.14 49.06
C ILE A 2 -74.77 -7.14 48.86
N LYS A 3 -73.68 -7.43 49.54
CA LYS A 3 -72.45 -6.63 49.39
C LYS A 3 -71.71 -7.10 48.14
N ARG A 4 -71.53 -6.20 47.18
CA ARG A 4 -70.74 -6.44 45.99
C ARG A 4 -69.28 -6.11 46.31
N LEU A 5 -68.47 -7.10 46.27
CA LEU A 5 -67.01 -7.01 46.42
C LEU A 5 -66.42 -6.68 45.03
N ALA A 6 -65.82 -5.50 44.87
CA ALA A 6 -65.14 -5.10 43.65
C ALA A 6 -63.67 -5.60 43.74
N LEU A 7 -63.31 -6.45 42.81
CA LEU A 7 -61.97 -6.96 42.68
C LEU A 7 -61.19 -6.05 41.68
N ALA A 8 -60.25 -5.31 42.20
CA ALA A 8 -59.35 -4.46 41.39
C ALA A 8 -58.12 -5.29 40.95
N LEU A 9 -57.96 -5.49 39.68
CA LEU A 9 -56.70 -6.03 39.09
C LEU A 9 -55.68 -4.88 38.91
N PRO A 10 -54.42 -5.02 39.30
CA PRO A 10 -53.37 -4.13 38.90
C PRO A 10 -52.81 -4.63 37.54
N ALA A 11 -52.83 -3.73 36.54
CA ALA A 11 -52.19 -3.91 35.27
C ALA A 11 -50.66 -3.85 35.44
N LEU A 12 -49.99 -4.92 35.18
CA LEU A 12 -48.52 -5.02 35.15
C LEU A 12 -48.03 -4.52 33.79
N VAL A 13 -47.54 -3.27 33.76
CA VAL A 13 -46.88 -2.70 32.57
C VAL A 13 -45.44 -3.26 32.49
N LEU A 14 -45.24 -4.18 31.56
CA LEU A 14 -43.92 -4.74 31.26
C LEU A 14 -43.19 -3.78 30.30
N ALA A 15 -42.32 -2.91 30.85
CA ALA A 15 -41.46 -2.04 30.05
C ALA A 15 -40.30 -2.89 29.47
N CYS A 16 -40.38 -3.25 28.19
CA CYS A 16 -39.27 -3.79 27.42
C CYS A 16 -38.25 -2.71 27.14
N ALA A 17 -37.21 -2.61 27.97
CA ALA A 17 -36.03 -1.82 27.69
C ALA A 17 -35.20 -2.54 26.64
N SER A 18 -35.31 -2.11 25.34
CA SER A 18 -34.45 -2.56 24.26
C SER A 18 -33.07 -1.92 24.44
N ALA A 19 -32.13 -2.63 25.04
CA ALA A 19 -30.73 -2.27 25.07
C ALA A 19 -30.16 -2.39 23.66
N LEU A 20 -30.00 -1.27 22.95
CA LEU A 20 -29.19 -1.19 21.74
C LEU A 20 -27.73 -1.38 22.13
N ALA A 21 -27.24 -2.61 22.00
CA ALA A 21 -25.82 -2.91 22.08
C ALA A 21 -25.12 -2.25 20.88
N GLN A 22 -24.59 -1.05 21.08
CA GLN A 22 -23.63 -0.46 20.16
C GLN A 22 -22.36 -1.31 20.22
N THR A 23 -22.19 -2.17 19.22
CA THR A 23 -20.93 -2.84 18.99
C THR A 23 -19.94 -1.76 18.55
N ALA A 24 -19.14 -1.24 19.48
CA ALA A 24 -18.00 -0.41 19.17
C ALA A 24 -17.05 -1.27 18.30
N ALA A 25 -16.95 -0.91 17.02
CA ALA A 25 -15.95 -1.50 16.16
C ALA A 25 -14.58 -1.21 16.78
N ALA A 26 -13.91 -2.25 17.26
CA ALA A 26 -12.54 -2.15 17.74
C ALA A 26 -11.69 -1.57 16.58
N PRO A 27 -10.76 -0.63 16.84
CA PRO A 27 -9.84 -0.16 15.83
C PRO A 27 -9.13 -1.39 15.26
N ALA A 28 -9.19 -1.53 13.93
CA ALA A 28 -8.53 -2.63 13.24
C ALA A 28 -7.05 -2.63 13.66
N ALA A 29 -6.64 -3.66 14.39
CA ALA A 29 -5.25 -3.83 14.80
C ALA A 29 -4.39 -3.82 13.52
N THR A 30 -3.58 -2.81 13.36
CA THR A 30 -2.62 -2.70 12.26
C THR A 30 -1.72 -3.92 12.34
N ASN A 31 -1.79 -4.78 11.34
CA ASN A 31 -1.03 -6.02 11.32
C ASN A 31 0.46 -5.62 11.24
N PRO A 32 1.37 -6.14 12.10
CA PRO A 32 2.79 -5.81 12.03
C PRO A 32 3.41 -6.06 10.65
N ARG A 33 2.79 -6.93 9.85
CA ARG A 33 3.17 -7.18 8.45
C ARG A 33 2.83 -6.01 7.52
N ASP A 34 1.85 -5.17 7.87
CA ASP A 34 1.47 -4.02 7.06
C ASP A 34 2.43 -2.84 7.29
N GLU A 35 3.02 -2.74 8.48
CA GLU A 35 4.07 -1.76 8.78
C GLU A 35 5.40 -2.08 8.09
N ALA A 36 5.69 -3.36 7.90
CA ALA A 36 6.87 -3.81 7.17
C ALA A 36 6.74 -3.66 5.64
N ARG A 37 5.55 -3.35 5.12
CA ARG A 37 5.33 -3.18 3.68
C ARG A 37 5.68 -1.77 3.24
N ALA A 38 6.48 -1.67 2.19
CA ALA A 38 6.73 -0.41 1.51
C ALA A 38 5.53 0.06 0.69
N GLY A 39 4.78 -0.88 0.11
CA GLY A 39 3.66 -0.58 -0.74
C GLY A 39 2.83 -1.80 -1.12
N THR A 40 1.90 -1.58 -2.05
CA THR A 40 0.96 -2.60 -2.55
C THR A 40 0.88 -2.55 -4.07
N LEU A 41 0.90 -3.71 -4.71
CA LEU A 41 0.62 -3.88 -6.12
C LEU A 41 -0.86 -3.58 -6.40
N LYS A 42 -1.15 -2.60 -7.23
CA LYS A 42 -2.52 -2.21 -7.58
C LYS A 42 -3.01 -2.86 -8.85
N SER A 43 -2.13 -3.04 -9.80
CA SER A 43 -2.44 -3.76 -11.04
C SER A 43 -1.23 -4.56 -11.50
N VAL A 44 -1.52 -5.70 -12.10
CA VAL A 44 -0.53 -6.59 -12.69
C VAL A 44 -1.08 -7.04 -14.05
N ARG A 45 -0.25 -6.96 -15.07
CA ARG A 45 -0.58 -7.38 -16.42
C ARG A 45 0.54 -8.24 -16.97
N GLY A 46 0.18 -9.39 -17.54
CA GLY A 46 1.15 -10.32 -18.11
C GLY A 46 1.98 -11.05 -17.06
N ASN A 47 3.22 -11.37 -17.38
CA ASN A 47 4.13 -12.09 -16.51
C ASN A 47 4.93 -11.10 -15.64
N VAL A 48 4.59 -11.04 -14.37
CA VAL A 48 5.27 -10.19 -13.40
C VAL A 48 5.64 -11.04 -12.19
N ARG A 49 6.85 -10.86 -11.68
CA ARG A 49 7.38 -11.59 -10.52
C ARG A 49 7.96 -10.62 -9.49
N VAL A 50 7.77 -10.96 -8.24
CA VAL A 50 8.45 -10.32 -7.11
C VAL A 50 9.53 -11.26 -6.62
N LEU A 51 10.76 -10.76 -6.50
CA LEU A 51 11.89 -11.47 -5.93
C LEU A 51 12.21 -10.85 -4.56
N GLY A 52 12.26 -11.68 -3.54
CA GLY A 52 12.70 -11.28 -2.21
C GLY A 52 14.23 -11.32 -2.06
N LEU A 53 14.71 -10.95 -0.86
CA LEU A 53 16.14 -10.97 -0.52
C LEU A 53 16.79 -12.35 -0.57
N ASP A 54 16.00 -13.37 -0.26
CA ASP A 54 16.41 -14.77 -0.24
C ASP A 54 16.37 -15.42 -1.63
N ASP A 55 16.35 -14.61 -2.70
CA ASP A 55 16.13 -15.01 -4.07
C ASP A 55 14.82 -15.80 -4.29
N SER A 56 13.93 -15.83 -3.29
CA SER A 56 12.59 -16.34 -3.47
C SER A 56 11.87 -15.57 -4.58
N SER A 57 11.27 -16.29 -5.49
CA SER A 57 10.58 -15.69 -6.64
C SER A 57 9.13 -16.14 -6.62
N ARG A 58 8.20 -15.18 -6.53
CA ARG A 58 6.76 -15.44 -6.56
C ARG A 58 6.09 -14.70 -7.71
N PRO A 59 5.04 -15.26 -8.32
CA PRO A 59 4.18 -14.49 -9.21
C PRO A 59 3.58 -13.30 -8.47
N ALA A 60 3.50 -12.17 -9.14
CA ALA A 60 2.87 -10.97 -8.59
C ALA A 60 1.37 -10.98 -8.87
N SER A 61 0.58 -10.58 -7.90
CA SER A 61 -0.87 -10.42 -8.01
C SER A 61 -1.33 -9.06 -7.49
N PRO A 62 -2.42 -8.49 -8.01
CA PRO A 62 -3.02 -7.29 -7.42
C PRO A 62 -3.35 -7.54 -5.94
N GLY A 63 -3.01 -6.58 -5.08
CA GLY A 63 -3.16 -6.69 -3.63
C GLY A 63 -1.91 -7.18 -2.89
N ASP A 64 -0.93 -7.75 -3.59
CA ASP A 64 0.31 -8.19 -2.97
C ASP A 64 1.08 -7.02 -2.36
N GLY A 65 1.61 -7.26 -1.15
CA GLY A 65 2.53 -6.33 -0.50
C GLY A 65 3.93 -6.41 -1.12
N LEU A 66 4.57 -5.25 -1.23
CA LEU A 66 5.96 -5.09 -1.58
C LEU A 66 6.73 -4.69 -0.32
N ALA A 67 7.76 -5.43 0.04
CA ALA A 67 8.65 -5.06 1.13
C ALA A 67 9.75 -4.08 0.63
N PRO A 68 10.35 -3.26 1.51
CA PRO A 68 11.63 -2.65 1.20
C PRO A 68 12.59 -3.74 0.76
N ILE A 69 13.43 -3.45 -0.26
CA ILE A 69 14.40 -4.37 -0.85
C ILE A 69 13.83 -5.48 -1.76
N ASP A 70 12.51 -5.55 -1.96
CA ASP A 70 11.95 -6.41 -3.00
C ASP A 70 12.30 -5.91 -4.40
N ARG A 71 12.41 -6.86 -5.31
CA ARG A 71 12.67 -6.62 -6.72
C ARG A 71 11.45 -7.01 -7.54
N LEU A 72 11.05 -6.14 -8.46
CA LEU A 72 9.97 -6.37 -9.39
C LEU A 72 10.53 -6.63 -10.79
N VAL A 73 10.14 -7.74 -11.41
CA VAL A 73 10.56 -8.11 -12.76
C VAL A 73 9.33 -8.30 -13.63
N THR A 74 9.31 -7.61 -14.76
CA THR A 74 8.24 -7.73 -15.76
C THR A 74 8.78 -8.40 -17.03
N GLY A 75 7.98 -9.28 -17.62
CA GLY A 75 8.25 -9.90 -18.91
C GLY A 75 7.94 -8.97 -20.09
N PRO A 76 8.14 -9.45 -21.33
CA PRO A 76 7.64 -8.78 -22.53
C PRO A 76 6.11 -8.57 -22.40
N ASP A 77 5.60 -7.46 -22.94
CA ASP A 77 4.16 -7.10 -22.93
C ASP A 77 3.51 -7.11 -21.54
N SER A 78 4.33 -6.99 -20.50
CA SER A 78 3.91 -7.04 -19.11
C SER A 78 4.10 -5.70 -18.42
N GLY A 79 3.41 -5.51 -17.31
CA GLY A 79 3.56 -4.29 -16.52
C GLY A 79 2.88 -4.40 -15.17
N ALA A 80 3.30 -3.56 -14.25
CA ALA A 80 2.72 -3.49 -12.92
C ALA A 80 2.60 -2.06 -12.42
N SER A 81 1.61 -1.83 -11.56
CA SER A 81 1.47 -0.57 -10.84
C SER A 81 1.54 -0.84 -9.35
N VAL A 82 2.42 -0.10 -8.67
CA VAL A 82 2.62 -0.14 -7.22
C VAL A 82 2.21 1.20 -6.63
N VAL A 83 1.58 1.19 -5.47
CA VAL A 83 1.37 2.38 -4.64
C VAL A 83 2.11 2.17 -3.34
N LEU A 84 3.07 3.04 -3.03
CA LEU A 84 3.81 3.06 -1.78
C LEU A 84 2.98 3.69 -0.66
N ARG A 85 3.40 3.50 0.59
CA ARG A 85 2.67 3.99 1.77
C ARG A 85 2.56 5.51 1.85
N ASP A 86 3.51 6.24 1.27
CA ASP A 86 3.49 7.70 1.16
C ASP A 86 2.57 8.23 0.03
N GLY A 87 1.93 7.33 -0.71
CA GLY A 87 1.09 7.64 -1.87
C GLY A 87 1.86 7.77 -3.18
N THR A 88 3.17 7.54 -3.20
CA THR A 88 3.95 7.47 -4.44
C THR A 88 3.42 6.34 -5.31
N ARG A 89 3.16 6.63 -6.58
CA ARG A 89 2.76 5.63 -7.56
C ARG A 89 3.90 5.35 -8.52
N ILE A 90 4.22 4.06 -8.66
CA ILE A 90 5.23 3.56 -9.58
C ILE A 90 4.54 2.68 -10.60
N VAL A 91 4.71 2.96 -11.88
CA VAL A 91 4.26 2.10 -12.98
C VAL A 91 5.50 1.57 -13.69
N VAL A 92 5.61 0.26 -13.72
CA VAL A 92 6.73 -0.47 -14.33
C VAL A 92 6.29 -0.99 -15.69
N GLY A 93 7.03 -0.64 -16.72
CA GLY A 93 6.77 -1.04 -18.10
C GLY A 93 7.23 -2.45 -18.42
N PRO A 94 7.16 -2.86 -19.70
CA PRO A 94 7.56 -4.19 -20.13
C PRO A 94 9.08 -4.39 -20.06
N SER A 95 9.48 -5.66 -19.95
CA SER A 95 10.89 -6.10 -19.93
C SER A 95 11.76 -5.34 -18.91
N SER A 96 11.16 -4.93 -17.81
CA SER A 96 11.79 -4.07 -16.80
C SER A 96 12.24 -4.86 -15.58
N ARG A 97 13.28 -4.33 -14.92
CA ARG A 97 13.75 -4.80 -13.62
C ARG A 97 13.95 -3.62 -12.69
N LEU A 98 13.15 -3.59 -11.65
CA LEU A 98 13.08 -2.54 -10.65
C LEU A 98 13.42 -3.11 -9.28
N ASP A 99 14.40 -2.55 -8.60
CA ASP A 99 14.75 -2.87 -7.23
C ASP A 99 14.30 -1.70 -6.34
N LEU A 100 13.46 -1.99 -5.33
CA LEU A 100 13.14 -1.03 -4.29
C LEU A 100 14.23 -1.13 -3.21
N LYS A 101 15.30 -0.34 -3.34
CA LYS A 101 16.47 -0.45 -2.46
C LYS A 101 16.23 0.10 -1.07
N GLU A 102 15.46 1.17 -0.97
CA GLU A 102 15.13 1.82 0.28
C GLU A 102 13.74 2.41 0.22
N PHE A 103 13.00 2.18 1.27
CA PHE A 103 11.74 2.86 1.55
C PHE A 103 11.54 2.97 3.05
N HIS A 104 11.42 4.18 3.53
CA HIS A 104 10.94 4.47 4.87
C HIS A 104 9.98 5.65 4.82
N PHE A 105 8.97 5.62 5.63
CA PHE A 105 7.95 6.67 5.70
C PHE A 105 7.31 6.69 7.08
N ASP A 106 7.39 7.83 7.73
CA ASP A 106 6.67 8.13 8.96
C ASP A 106 5.41 8.93 8.61
N SER A 107 4.25 8.36 8.90
CA SER A 107 2.96 8.97 8.58
C SER A 107 2.62 10.17 9.46
N THR A 108 3.28 10.32 10.63
CA THR A 108 3.05 11.41 11.58
C THR A 108 3.82 12.67 11.18
N THR A 109 5.10 12.51 10.90
CA THR A 109 5.99 13.62 10.50
C THR A 109 5.99 13.86 8.99
N GLN A 110 5.51 12.90 8.20
CA GLN A 110 5.60 12.83 6.74
C GLN A 110 7.04 12.79 6.21
N ASP A 111 8.00 12.51 7.09
CA ASP A 111 9.39 12.30 6.72
C ASP A 111 9.58 10.92 6.11
N GLY A 112 10.55 10.82 5.23
CA GLY A 112 10.86 9.54 4.60
C GLY A 112 11.91 9.64 3.52
N GLY A 113 12.19 8.48 2.90
CA GLY A 113 13.12 8.38 1.78
C GLY A 113 12.72 7.25 0.84
N ILE A 114 12.98 7.46 -0.43
CA ILE A 114 12.75 6.49 -1.49
C ILE A 114 14.01 6.37 -2.33
N LEU A 115 14.54 5.16 -2.41
CA LEU A 115 15.62 4.81 -3.33
C LEU A 115 15.18 3.63 -4.19
N VAL A 116 15.01 3.88 -5.47
CA VAL A 116 14.63 2.89 -6.47
C VAL A 116 15.75 2.74 -7.48
N SER A 117 16.09 1.51 -7.83
CA SER A 117 17.06 1.23 -8.90
C SER A 117 16.35 0.58 -10.08
N LEU A 118 16.38 1.25 -11.24
CA LEU A 118 15.91 0.71 -12.51
C LEU A 118 17.11 0.13 -13.27
N LEU A 119 17.24 -1.19 -13.27
CA LEU A 119 18.36 -1.87 -13.92
C LEU A 119 18.18 -1.97 -15.44
N ARG A 120 16.93 -2.06 -15.90
CA ARG A 120 16.56 -2.04 -17.31
C ARG A 120 15.07 -1.76 -17.47
N GLY A 121 14.68 -1.34 -18.67
CA GLY A 121 13.30 -1.08 -19.05
C GLY A 121 12.82 0.32 -18.72
N SER A 122 11.60 0.47 -18.28
CA SER A 122 11.00 1.79 -18.02
C SER A 122 10.19 1.81 -16.73
N LEU A 123 10.22 2.95 -16.07
CA LEU A 123 9.32 3.27 -14.97
C LEU A 123 8.71 4.67 -15.16
N ARG A 124 7.47 4.84 -14.77
CA ARG A 124 6.88 6.14 -14.51
C ARG A 124 6.60 6.24 -13.02
N MET A 125 7.00 7.35 -12.43
CA MET A 125 6.78 7.62 -11.00
C MET A 125 6.00 8.92 -10.84
N VAL A 126 4.96 8.85 -10.00
CA VAL A 126 4.25 10.04 -9.52
C VAL A 126 4.51 10.09 -8.02
N THR A 127 5.25 11.11 -7.58
CA THR A 127 5.69 11.22 -6.19
C THR A 127 4.53 11.53 -5.25
N GLY A 128 4.55 10.91 -4.10
CA GLY A 128 3.59 11.09 -3.01
C GLY A 128 4.03 12.16 -2.01
N LEU A 129 3.78 11.89 -0.73
CA LEU A 129 4.05 12.85 0.35
C LEU A 129 5.54 13.13 0.52
N ILE A 130 6.41 12.11 0.50
CA ILE A 130 7.86 12.28 0.64
C ILE A 130 8.39 13.27 -0.40
N GLY A 131 8.05 13.07 -1.68
CA GLY A 131 8.54 13.95 -2.74
C GLY A 131 7.97 15.36 -2.71
N LYS A 132 6.82 15.57 -2.03
CA LYS A 132 6.23 16.89 -1.84
C LYS A 132 6.86 17.65 -0.68
N THR A 133 7.20 16.95 0.41
CA THR A 133 7.81 17.55 1.60
C THR A 133 9.33 17.68 1.46
N ASN A 134 9.98 16.68 0.90
CA ASN A 134 11.43 16.63 0.71
C ASN A 134 11.78 15.98 -0.65
N PRO A 135 11.82 16.75 -1.74
CA PRO A 135 12.13 16.22 -3.06
C PRO A 135 13.49 15.53 -3.15
N ASP A 136 14.49 15.97 -2.40
CA ASP A 136 15.84 15.42 -2.41
C ASP A 136 15.92 14.02 -1.79
N ALA A 137 14.88 13.60 -1.04
CA ALA A 137 14.74 12.26 -0.46
C ALA A 137 14.23 11.22 -1.47
N VAL A 138 13.86 11.62 -2.68
CA VAL A 138 13.43 10.71 -3.74
C VAL A 138 14.52 10.60 -4.79
N ARG A 139 15.05 9.38 -4.96
CA ARG A 139 16.14 9.11 -5.90
C ARG A 139 15.83 7.89 -6.76
N VAL A 140 16.20 7.98 -8.01
CA VAL A 140 16.17 6.85 -8.95
C VAL A 140 17.57 6.60 -9.47
N GLU A 141 18.05 5.38 -9.29
CA GLU A 141 19.32 4.92 -9.84
C GLU A 141 19.08 4.14 -11.13
N THR A 142 19.98 4.32 -12.06
CA THR A 142 20.13 3.48 -13.25
C THR A 142 21.58 2.98 -13.30
N PRO A 143 21.94 2.02 -14.15
CA PRO A 143 23.32 1.55 -14.27
C PRO A 143 24.32 2.66 -14.62
N THR A 144 23.87 3.77 -15.19
CA THR A 144 24.74 4.85 -15.70
C THR A 144 24.55 6.18 -14.97
N ALA A 145 23.52 6.34 -14.14
CA ALA A 145 23.20 7.62 -13.52
C ALA A 145 22.45 7.47 -12.20
N VAL A 146 22.60 8.45 -11.32
CA VAL A 146 21.75 8.67 -10.16
C VAL A 146 20.97 9.95 -10.38
N ILE A 147 19.65 9.87 -10.35
CA ILE A 147 18.72 10.94 -10.67
C ILE A 147 18.04 11.39 -9.38
N GLY A 148 18.32 12.61 -8.95
CA GLY A 148 17.55 13.31 -7.92
C GLY A 148 16.28 13.89 -8.54
N ILE A 149 15.15 13.69 -7.90
CA ILE A 149 13.85 14.05 -8.47
C ILE A 149 13.34 15.35 -7.88
N ARG A 150 13.20 16.36 -8.76
CA ARG A 150 12.48 17.60 -8.45
C ARG A 150 11.28 17.71 -9.37
N GLY A 151 10.21 17.04 -9.02
CA GLY A 151 8.98 17.01 -9.81
C GLY A 151 8.03 15.94 -9.32
N THR A 152 6.77 16.04 -9.74
CA THR A 152 5.71 15.13 -9.27
C THR A 152 5.44 13.97 -10.21
N ASP A 153 5.79 14.06 -11.49
CA ASP A 153 5.51 13.03 -12.50
C ASP A 153 6.67 13.00 -13.51
N PHE A 154 7.29 11.85 -13.65
CA PHE A 154 8.43 11.65 -14.54
C PHE A 154 8.53 10.21 -15.03
N ILE A 155 9.24 10.03 -16.14
CA ILE A 155 9.53 8.73 -16.72
C ILE A 155 11.05 8.56 -16.79
N VAL A 156 11.52 7.38 -16.39
CA VAL A 156 12.92 6.96 -16.53
C VAL A 156 12.96 5.73 -17.41
N GLN A 157 13.92 5.69 -18.31
CA GLN A 157 14.24 4.54 -19.14
C GLN A 157 15.70 4.16 -18.92
N ALA A 158 15.95 2.87 -18.82
CA ALA A 158 17.29 2.30 -18.74
C ALA A 158 17.42 1.22 -19.81
N ASP A 159 18.39 1.39 -20.69
CA ASP A 159 18.68 0.39 -21.70
C ASP A 159 19.30 -0.86 -21.08
N PRO A 160 19.02 -2.06 -21.62
CA PRO A 160 19.71 -3.26 -21.18
C PRO A 160 21.22 -3.04 -21.35
N GLN A 161 21.98 -3.31 -20.31
CA GLN A 161 23.44 -3.38 -20.45
C GLN A 161 23.78 -4.61 -21.30
N PRO A 162 24.71 -4.49 -22.24
CA PRO A 162 25.15 -5.61 -23.08
C PRO A 162 25.77 -6.77 -22.29
#